data_d38ac3da11a217ddc6726104e2416333
#
_entry.id   d38ac3da11a217ddc6726104e2416333
#
_cell.length_a   1.000
_cell.length_b   1.000
_cell.length_c   1.000
_cell.angle_alpha   90.00
_cell.angle_beta   90.00
_cell.angle_gamma   90.00
#
_symmetry.space_group_name_H-M   'P 1'
#
loop_
_entity.id
_entity.type
_entity.pdbx_description
1 polymer ?
#
loop_
_entity_poly.entity_id
_entity_poly.type
_entity_poly.pdbx_seq_one_letter_code
_entity_poly.pdbx_strand_id
1 'polypeptide(L)'
;MVFAGGERDVASAKTIRILTIPPVMAAIEILVLRFVKGYFPGAAAIWTIFFLSILPTVSYLVWWVVPALRRRGRKTQRPLAVAFSVLGYVLSVGYCFVRPLGSVERIACCTYLFSGLVIALCAAFRIKCSGHACGMSGPIALLSLFVSPWFLLGYLLLIPVFWSSLRLGRHTPSELVLGTVTPVAGILCMMMLFPV
;
A
#
# COMPACT_ATOMS: atom_id res chain seq x y z
N MET A 1 -20.47 14.02 -12.63
CA MET A 1 -20.53 13.39 -13.95
C MET A 1 -20.46 11.88 -13.77
N VAL A 2 -21.60 11.16 -13.84
CA VAL A 2 -21.65 9.69 -13.70
C VAL A 2 -21.45 9.15 -15.12
N PHE A 3 -20.31 8.53 -15.38
CA PHE A 3 -20.06 7.86 -16.65
C PHE A 3 -21.01 6.65 -16.75
N ALA A 4 -21.97 6.72 -17.66
CA ALA A 4 -22.83 5.60 -18.06
C ALA A 4 -21.98 4.58 -18.84
N GLY A 5 -21.35 3.66 -18.15
CA GLY A 5 -20.59 2.56 -18.74
C GLY A 5 -21.24 1.24 -18.38
N GLY A 6 -21.25 0.31 -19.33
CA GLY A 6 -21.92 -0.98 -19.20
C GLY A 6 -21.30 -1.88 -18.10
N GLU A 7 -21.92 -3.05 -17.87
CA GLU A 7 -21.47 -4.04 -16.88
C GLU A 7 -20.00 -4.46 -17.06
N ARG A 8 -19.50 -4.46 -18.30
CA ARG A 8 -18.10 -4.74 -18.64
C ARG A 8 -17.12 -3.75 -17.99
N ASP A 9 -17.44 -2.46 -17.97
CA ASP A 9 -16.58 -1.43 -17.35
C ASP A 9 -16.47 -1.61 -15.84
N VAL A 10 -17.57 -1.99 -15.19
CA VAL A 10 -17.60 -2.27 -13.76
C VAL A 10 -16.77 -3.52 -13.43
N ALA A 11 -16.86 -4.56 -14.27
CA ALA A 11 -16.04 -5.76 -14.12
C ALA A 11 -14.56 -5.45 -14.28
N SER A 12 -14.17 -4.73 -15.34
CA SER A 12 -12.78 -4.31 -15.59
C SER A 12 -12.23 -3.46 -14.43
N ALA A 13 -13.02 -2.50 -13.93
CA ALA A 13 -12.63 -1.68 -12.79
C ALA A 13 -12.40 -2.50 -11.51
N LYS A 14 -13.21 -3.52 -11.25
CA LYS A 14 -13.01 -4.45 -10.11
C LYS A 14 -11.74 -5.28 -10.29
N THR A 15 -11.49 -5.80 -11.48
CA THR A 15 -10.29 -6.60 -11.79
C THR A 15 -9.01 -5.78 -11.60
N ILE A 16 -8.94 -4.55 -12.13
CA ILE A 16 -7.81 -3.64 -11.92
C ILE A 16 -7.54 -3.47 -10.43
N ARG A 17 -8.56 -3.24 -9.62
CA ARG A 17 -8.40 -3.07 -8.17
C ARG A 17 -7.95 -4.32 -7.42
N ILE A 18 -8.29 -5.51 -7.91
CA ILE A 18 -7.80 -6.77 -7.34
C ILE A 18 -6.32 -6.96 -7.68
N LEU A 19 -5.92 -6.68 -8.91
CA LEU A 19 -4.53 -6.83 -9.35
C LEU A 19 -3.59 -5.80 -8.72
N THR A 20 -4.11 -4.61 -8.37
CA THR A 20 -3.33 -3.50 -7.80
C THR A 20 -3.56 -3.31 -6.30
N ILE A 21 -3.90 -4.38 -5.57
CA ILE A 21 -4.04 -4.28 -4.12
C ILE A 21 -2.68 -3.98 -3.47
N PRO A 22 -2.62 -3.09 -2.46
CA PRO A 22 -1.39 -2.69 -1.79
C PRO A 22 -0.50 -3.86 -1.33
N PRO A 23 -1.03 -4.95 -0.75
CA PRO A 23 -0.21 -6.10 -0.36
C PRO A 23 0.54 -6.77 -1.51
N VAL A 24 -0.05 -6.85 -2.70
CA VAL A 24 0.62 -7.42 -3.89
C VAL A 24 1.75 -6.52 -4.34
N MET A 25 1.54 -5.21 -4.36
CA MET A 25 2.55 -4.23 -4.74
C MET A 25 3.72 -4.21 -3.75
N ALA A 26 3.45 -4.34 -2.46
CA ALA A 26 4.47 -4.47 -1.43
C ALA A 26 5.33 -5.73 -1.62
N ALA A 27 4.70 -6.87 -1.92
CA ALA A 27 5.44 -8.10 -2.19
C ALA A 27 6.35 -7.97 -3.41
N ILE A 28 5.83 -7.40 -4.52
CA ILE A 28 6.62 -7.15 -5.74
C ILE A 28 7.80 -6.24 -5.44
N GLU A 29 7.59 -5.15 -4.72
CA GLU A 29 8.65 -4.22 -4.32
C GLU A 29 9.76 -4.92 -3.55
N ILE A 30 9.43 -5.66 -2.48
CA ILE A 30 10.42 -6.35 -1.67
C ILE A 30 11.18 -7.41 -2.47
N LEU A 31 10.50 -8.14 -3.37
CA LEU A 31 11.15 -9.10 -4.26
C LEU A 31 12.12 -8.41 -5.23
N VAL A 32 11.74 -7.29 -5.85
CA VAL A 32 12.61 -6.53 -6.74
C VAL A 32 13.82 -5.99 -5.97
N LEU A 33 13.62 -5.36 -4.81
CA LEU A 33 14.71 -4.88 -3.95
C LEU A 33 15.66 -6.02 -3.57
N ARG A 34 15.12 -7.21 -3.25
CA ARG A 34 15.91 -8.38 -2.88
C ARG A 34 16.74 -8.93 -4.04
N PHE A 35 16.11 -9.19 -5.18
CA PHE A 35 16.76 -9.90 -6.28
C PHE A 35 17.61 -9.01 -7.17
N VAL A 36 17.31 -7.70 -7.26
CA VAL A 36 18.08 -6.77 -8.11
C VAL A 36 19.20 -6.08 -7.34
N LYS A 37 19.00 -5.76 -6.06
CA LYS A 37 19.97 -4.98 -5.26
C LYS A 37 20.50 -5.71 -4.03
N GLY A 38 19.97 -6.88 -3.69
CA GLY A 38 20.40 -7.65 -2.53
C GLY A 38 19.88 -7.12 -1.18
N TYR A 39 18.99 -6.12 -1.18
CA TYR A 39 18.35 -5.65 0.05
C TYR A 39 17.48 -6.76 0.68
N PHE A 40 17.16 -6.63 1.96
CA PHE A 40 16.42 -7.65 2.72
C PHE A 40 17.08 -9.03 2.67
N PRO A 41 18.33 -9.20 3.17
CA PRO A 41 19.08 -10.43 3.06
C PRO A 41 18.45 -11.60 3.82
N GLY A 42 18.68 -12.81 3.33
CA GLY A 42 18.24 -14.06 3.97
C GLY A 42 16.73 -14.11 4.22
N ALA A 43 16.33 -14.38 5.46
CA ALA A 43 14.92 -14.45 5.87
C ALA A 43 14.24 -13.08 5.97
N ALA A 44 14.97 -11.97 5.86
CA ALA A 44 14.40 -10.62 6.00
C ALA A 44 13.32 -10.33 4.95
N ALA A 45 13.54 -10.72 3.70
CA ALA A 45 12.55 -10.58 2.65
C ALA A 45 11.26 -11.35 2.97
N ILE A 46 11.37 -12.59 3.46
CA ILE A 46 10.22 -13.44 3.80
C ILE A 46 9.39 -12.80 4.90
N TRP A 47 10.03 -12.37 6.01
CA TRP A 47 9.33 -11.75 7.13
C TRP A 47 8.73 -10.40 6.75
N THR A 48 9.46 -9.59 5.97
CA THR A 48 8.93 -8.29 5.51
C THR A 48 7.71 -8.49 4.60
N ILE A 49 7.75 -9.44 3.65
CA ILE A 49 6.58 -9.79 2.83
C ILE A 49 5.44 -10.30 3.70
N PHE A 50 5.73 -11.13 4.70
CA PHE A 50 4.70 -11.59 5.64
C PHE A 50 3.99 -10.41 6.32
N PHE A 51 4.74 -9.45 6.86
CA PHE A 51 4.19 -8.30 7.57
C PHE A 51 3.48 -7.30 6.64
N LEU A 52 4.07 -6.98 5.47
CA LEU A 52 3.54 -5.96 4.57
C LEU A 52 2.45 -6.48 3.61
N SER A 53 2.39 -7.79 3.36
CA SER A 53 1.50 -8.36 2.35
C SER A 53 0.55 -9.41 2.91
N ILE A 54 1.07 -10.45 3.57
CA ILE A 54 0.23 -11.57 4.02
C ILE A 54 -0.66 -11.13 5.19
N LEU A 55 -0.10 -10.51 6.21
CA LEU A 55 -0.83 -10.10 7.40
C LEU A 55 -1.97 -9.10 7.07
N PRO A 56 -1.78 -8.03 6.28
CA PRO A 56 -2.89 -7.20 5.81
C PRO A 56 -3.98 -7.98 5.06
N THR A 57 -3.57 -8.98 4.25
CA THR A 57 -4.51 -9.80 3.47
C THR A 57 -5.38 -10.69 4.36
N VAL A 58 -4.86 -11.15 5.51
CA VAL A 58 -5.62 -11.93 6.50
C VAL A 58 -6.89 -11.19 6.97
N SER A 59 -6.88 -9.85 6.98
CA SER A 59 -8.06 -9.04 7.32
C SER A 59 -9.29 -9.38 6.45
N TYR A 60 -9.07 -9.67 5.17
CA TYR A 60 -10.15 -10.06 4.25
C TYR A 60 -10.70 -11.44 4.57
N LEU A 61 -9.81 -12.38 4.96
CA LEU A 61 -10.21 -13.71 5.41
C LEU A 61 -11.03 -13.64 6.70
N VAL A 62 -10.55 -12.88 7.69
CA VAL A 62 -11.26 -12.64 8.95
C VAL A 62 -12.63 -12.02 8.70
N TRP A 63 -12.69 -10.99 7.84
CA TRP A 63 -13.96 -10.36 7.47
C TRP A 63 -14.91 -11.34 6.79
N TRP A 64 -14.41 -12.25 5.94
CA TRP A 64 -15.22 -13.23 5.23
C TRP A 64 -15.74 -14.34 6.14
N VAL A 65 -14.89 -14.84 7.05
CA VAL A 65 -15.22 -15.96 7.97
C VAL A 65 -16.15 -15.51 9.09
N VAL A 66 -16.05 -14.26 9.57
CA VAL A 66 -16.88 -13.77 10.70
C VAL A 66 -18.20 -13.18 10.18
N PRO A 67 -19.36 -13.88 10.36
CA PRO A 67 -20.64 -13.44 9.80
C PRO A 67 -21.09 -12.07 10.29
N ALA A 68 -20.79 -11.72 11.56
CA ALA A 68 -21.13 -10.43 12.16
C ALA A 68 -20.43 -9.24 11.44
N LEU A 69 -19.19 -9.43 10.99
CA LEU A 69 -18.44 -8.41 10.23
C LEU A 69 -18.95 -8.35 8.79
N ARG A 70 -19.20 -9.52 8.16
CA ARG A 70 -19.66 -9.59 6.78
C ARG A 70 -21.05 -8.93 6.60
N ARG A 71 -21.97 -9.11 7.55
CA ARG A 71 -23.31 -8.49 7.51
C ARG A 71 -23.26 -6.96 7.50
N ARG A 72 -22.26 -6.35 8.12
CA ARG A 72 -22.05 -4.89 8.14
C ARG A 72 -21.34 -4.36 6.89
N GLY A 73 -20.92 -5.25 5.98
CA GLY A 73 -20.34 -4.91 4.70
C GLY A 73 -19.05 -4.09 4.82
N ARG A 74 -18.91 -3.09 3.97
CA ARG A 74 -17.70 -2.27 3.89
C ARG A 74 -17.44 -1.37 5.10
N LYS A 75 -18.47 -1.11 5.91
CA LYS A 75 -18.31 -0.31 7.14
C LYS A 75 -17.35 -0.96 8.14
N THR A 76 -17.26 -2.30 8.13
CA THR A 76 -16.34 -3.08 8.97
C THR A 76 -15.10 -3.55 8.21
N GLN A 77 -15.23 -3.87 6.92
CA GLN A 77 -14.12 -4.35 6.10
C GLN A 77 -12.96 -3.36 6.02
N ARG A 78 -13.25 -2.06 5.78
CA ARG A 78 -12.21 -1.03 5.62
C ARG A 78 -11.43 -0.76 6.90
N PRO A 79 -12.06 -0.50 8.07
CA PRO A 79 -11.34 -0.32 9.33
C PRO A 79 -10.50 -1.55 9.69
N LEU A 80 -11.03 -2.76 9.48
CA LEU A 80 -10.31 -3.99 9.74
C LEU A 80 -9.04 -4.11 8.87
N ALA A 81 -9.16 -3.82 7.57
CA ALA A 81 -8.02 -3.82 6.66
C ALA A 81 -6.95 -2.79 7.09
N VAL A 82 -7.35 -1.58 7.49
CA VAL A 82 -6.41 -0.56 8.00
C VAL A 82 -5.73 -1.03 9.27
N ALA A 83 -6.47 -1.60 10.23
CA ALA A 83 -5.91 -2.10 11.48
C ALA A 83 -4.87 -3.20 11.27
N PHE A 84 -5.17 -4.20 10.43
CA PHE A 84 -4.23 -5.26 10.09
C PHE A 84 -3.00 -4.74 9.32
N SER A 85 -3.19 -3.74 8.45
CA SER A 85 -2.07 -3.12 7.74
C SER A 85 -1.16 -2.37 8.72
N VAL A 86 -1.72 -1.53 9.59
CA VAL A 86 -0.92 -0.80 10.60
C VAL A 86 -0.20 -1.77 11.53
N LEU A 87 -0.86 -2.85 12.00
CA LEU A 87 -0.22 -3.88 12.79
C LEU A 87 0.97 -4.50 12.05
N GLY A 88 0.79 -4.89 10.80
CA GLY A 88 1.85 -5.44 9.96
C GLY A 88 3.02 -4.47 9.78
N TYR A 89 2.72 -3.20 9.56
CA TYR A 89 3.74 -2.16 9.40
C TYR A 89 4.53 -1.91 10.69
N VAL A 90 3.88 -1.90 11.85
CA VAL A 90 4.54 -1.80 13.16
C VAL A 90 5.48 -3.00 13.37
N LEU A 91 5.00 -4.22 13.09
CA LEU A 91 5.82 -5.42 13.21
C LEU A 91 7.00 -5.42 12.24
N SER A 92 6.80 -4.92 11.01
CA SER A 92 7.86 -4.78 10.00
C SER A 92 8.95 -3.82 10.46
N VAL A 93 8.57 -2.66 11.01
CA VAL A 93 9.51 -1.69 11.57
C VAL A 93 10.23 -2.29 12.77
N GLY A 94 9.52 -2.89 13.73
CA GLY A 94 10.13 -3.57 14.87
C GLY A 94 11.17 -4.62 14.44
N TYR A 95 10.83 -5.42 13.42
CA TYR A 95 11.75 -6.40 12.85
C TYR A 95 13.01 -5.76 12.25
N CYS A 96 12.87 -4.63 11.54
CA CYS A 96 14.00 -3.91 10.96
C CYS A 96 14.98 -3.35 12.01
N PHE A 97 14.50 -3.04 13.21
CA PHE A 97 15.35 -2.55 14.31
C PHE A 97 15.96 -3.67 15.14
N VAL A 98 15.27 -4.79 15.29
CA VAL A 98 15.79 -5.98 15.99
C VAL A 98 16.86 -6.69 15.13
N ARG A 99 16.69 -6.69 13.82
CA ARG A 99 17.69 -7.22 12.88
C ARG A 99 18.56 -6.07 12.35
N PRO A 100 19.88 -6.26 12.13
CA PRO A 100 20.77 -5.23 11.63
C PRO A 100 20.55 -5.01 10.12
N LEU A 101 19.38 -4.51 9.76
CA LEU A 101 19.04 -4.15 8.37
C LEU A 101 19.56 -2.73 8.05
N GLY A 102 19.85 -2.49 6.77
CA GLY A 102 20.40 -1.24 6.29
C GLY A 102 19.41 -0.08 6.23
N SER A 103 19.90 1.09 5.79
CA SER A 103 19.08 2.32 5.68
C SER A 103 17.92 2.13 4.71
N VAL A 104 18.12 1.48 3.57
CA VAL A 104 17.09 1.31 2.54
C VAL A 104 15.92 0.48 3.06
N GLU A 105 16.20 -0.62 3.76
CA GLU A 105 15.18 -1.48 4.36
C GLU A 105 14.38 -0.74 5.43
N ARG A 106 15.06 0.07 6.26
CA ARG A 106 14.42 0.91 7.27
C ARG A 106 13.55 1.99 6.63
N ILE A 107 14.04 2.67 5.60
CA ILE A 107 13.26 3.66 4.83
C ILE A 107 12.01 3.01 4.28
N ALA A 108 12.11 1.85 3.65
CA ALA A 108 10.95 1.15 3.09
C ALA A 108 9.93 0.82 4.20
N CYS A 109 10.32 0.09 5.25
CA CYS A 109 9.40 -0.32 6.31
C CYS A 109 8.78 0.87 7.06
N CYS A 110 9.57 1.90 7.38
CA CYS A 110 9.07 3.09 8.05
C CYS A 110 8.15 3.93 7.15
N THR A 111 8.36 3.95 5.83
CA THR A 111 7.44 4.59 4.86
C THR A 111 6.08 3.92 4.84
N TYR A 112 6.03 2.58 4.91
CA TYR A 112 4.76 1.86 5.03
C TYR A 112 4.03 2.22 6.33
N LEU A 113 4.74 2.25 7.46
CA LEU A 113 4.16 2.64 8.73
C LEU A 113 3.65 4.09 8.70
N PHE A 114 4.47 5.03 8.24
CA PHE A 114 4.08 6.44 8.06
C PHE A 114 2.80 6.55 7.24
N SER A 115 2.77 5.91 6.07
CA SER A 115 1.62 5.95 5.17
C SER A 115 0.37 5.34 5.79
N GLY A 116 0.52 4.21 6.50
CA GLY A 116 -0.57 3.56 7.22
C GLY A 116 -1.14 4.43 8.33
N LEU A 117 -0.28 5.10 9.09
CA LEU A 117 -0.69 6.03 10.16
C LEU A 117 -1.41 7.26 9.59
N VAL A 118 -0.90 7.85 8.49
CA VAL A 118 -1.58 8.97 7.81
C VAL A 118 -2.97 8.55 7.32
N ILE A 119 -3.11 7.37 6.70
CA ILE A 119 -4.41 6.86 6.26
C ILE A 119 -5.35 6.63 7.45
N ALA A 120 -4.85 6.07 8.55
CA ALA A 120 -5.64 5.85 9.77
C ALA A 120 -6.06 7.17 10.41
N LEU A 121 -5.16 8.15 10.49
CA LEU A 121 -5.44 9.49 11.00
C LEU A 121 -6.48 10.22 10.14
N CYS A 122 -6.32 10.21 8.82
CA CYS A 122 -7.32 10.74 7.89
C CYS A 122 -8.70 10.10 8.15
N ALA A 123 -8.74 8.77 8.33
CA ALA A 123 -10.00 8.07 8.60
C ALA A 123 -10.64 8.49 9.94
N ALA A 124 -9.84 8.75 10.97
CA ALA A 124 -10.31 9.26 12.27
C ALA A 124 -10.96 10.66 12.13
N PHE A 125 -10.39 11.53 11.30
CA PHE A 125 -10.95 12.84 10.98
C PHE A 125 -12.01 12.82 9.86
N ARG A 126 -12.49 11.65 9.47
CA ARG A 126 -13.48 11.45 8.39
C ARG A 126 -13.00 11.94 7.00
N ILE A 127 -11.71 12.15 6.85
CA ILE A 127 -11.07 12.43 5.57
C ILE A 127 -10.77 11.10 4.90
N LYS A 128 -11.13 10.95 3.63
CA LYS A 128 -10.80 9.74 2.90
C LYS A 128 -9.46 9.93 2.18
N CYS A 129 -8.53 9.03 2.44
CA CYS A 129 -7.28 8.90 1.69
C CYS A 129 -7.29 7.55 0.94
N SER A 130 -6.79 7.52 -0.29
CA SER A 130 -6.83 6.33 -1.12
C SER A 130 -5.68 5.37 -0.82
N GLY A 131 -5.96 4.27 -0.12
CA GLY A 131 -4.98 3.21 0.14
C GLY A 131 -4.46 2.52 -1.14
N HIS A 132 -5.25 2.45 -2.24
CA HIS A 132 -4.76 1.90 -3.50
C HIS A 132 -3.77 2.83 -4.20
N ALA A 133 -4.05 4.14 -4.25
CA ALA A 133 -3.11 5.11 -4.82
C ALA A 133 -1.81 5.15 -3.99
N CYS A 134 -1.92 5.12 -2.67
CA CYS A 134 -0.79 5.04 -1.76
C CYS A 134 0.04 3.76 -1.97
N GLY A 135 -0.62 2.59 -2.00
CA GLY A 135 0.04 1.29 -2.18
C GLY A 135 0.64 1.06 -3.57
N MET A 136 0.31 1.88 -4.56
CA MET A 136 0.98 1.91 -5.86
C MET A 136 2.13 2.91 -5.88
N SER A 137 1.88 4.13 -5.40
CA SER A 137 2.86 5.22 -5.45
C SER A 137 4.10 4.94 -4.61
N GLY A 138 3.94 4.37 -3.40
CA GLY A 138 5.06 4.04 -2.50
C GLY A 138 6.09 3.11 -3.14
N PRO A 139 5.69 1.90 -3.54
CA PRO A 139 6.57 0.97 -4.25
C PRO A 139 7.25 1.56 -5.48
N ILE A 140 6.51 2.29 -6.32
CA ILE A 140 7.07 2.92 -7.51
C ILE A 140 8.16 3.94 -7.12
N ALA A 141 7.90 4.80 -6.13
CA ALA A 141 8.87 5.78 -5.68
C ALA A 141 10.11 5.11 -5.06
N LEU A 142 9.96 4.12 -4.20
CA LEU A 142 11.07 3.38 -3.59
C LEU A 142 11.91 2.67 -4.65
N LEU A 143 11.29 1.97 -5.59
CA LEU A 143 12.00 1.30 -6.66
C LEU A 143 12.69 2.30 -7.61
N SER A 144 12.10 3.46 -7.86
CA SER A 144 12.74 4.48 -8.71
C SER A 144 13.98 5.09 -8.06
N LEU A 145 14.00 5.22 -6.74
CA LEU A 145 15.13 5.77 -5.99
C LEU A 145 16.24 4.74 -5.77
N PHE A 146 15.89 3.52 -5.37
CA PHE A 146 16.88 2.54 -4.91
C PHE A 146 17.22 1.46 -5.93
N VAL A 147 16.47 1.32 -7.02
CA VAL A 147 16.76 0.33 -8.07
C VAL A 147 17.12 1.01 -9.38
N SER A 148 16.19 1.75 -9.99
CA SER A 148 16.41 2.45 -11.27
C SER A 148 15.35 3.52 -11.51
N PRO A 149 15.74 4.71 -12.01
CA PRO A 149 14.80 5.79 -12.37
C PRO A 149 13.72 5.35 -13.38
N TRP A 150 13.94 4.30 -14.16
CA TRP A 150 12.95 3.76 -15.10
C TRP A 150 11.66 3.30 -14.42
N PHE A 151 11.70 2.98 -13.12
CA PHE A 151 10.48 2.66 -12.37
C PHE A 151 9.52 3.84 -12.25
N LEU A 152 9.94 5.09 -12.52
CA LEU A 152 9.04 6.24 -12.61
C LEU A 152 7.94 6.04 -13.68
N LEU A 153 8.24 5.28 -14.76
CA LEU A 153 7.22 4.92 -15.74
C LEU A 153 6.07 4.11 -15.13
N GLY A 154 6.31 3.46 -13.99
CA GLY A 154 5.27 2.78 -13.20
C GLY A 154 4.14 3.70 -12.75
N TYR A 155 4.37 5.02 -12.64
CA TYR A 155 3.30 5.98 -12.34
C TYR A 155 2.18 6.00 -13.40
N LEU A 156 2.44 5.54 -14.63
CA LEU A 156 1.40 5.34 -15.64
C LEU A 156 0.34 4.33 -15.18
N LEU A 157 0.70 3.38 -14.30
CA LEU A 157 -0.24 2.43 -13.70
C LEU A 157 -1.24 3.11 -12.75
N LEU A 158 -0.97 4.33 -12.30
CA LEU A 158 -1.97 5.10 -11.53
C LEU A 158 -3.17 5.51 -12.40
N ILE A 159 -3.01 5.63 -13.71
CA ILE A 159 -4.11 5.98 -14.63
C ILE A 159 -5.26 4.97 -14.49
N PRO A 160 -5.06 3.65 -14.72
CA PRO A 160 -6.12 2.68 -14.52
C PRO A 160 -6.59 2.55 -13.07
N VAL A 161 -5.73 2.78 -12.06
CA VAL A 161 -6.11 2.79 -10.65
C VAL A 161 -7.05 3.96 -10.34
N PHE A 162 -6.75 5.16 -10.85
CA PHE A 162 -7.59 6.34 -10.70
C PHE A 162 -8.91 6.13 -11.43
N TRP A 163 -8.87 5.74 -12.69
CA TRP A 163 -10.07 5.44 -13.47
C TRP A 163 -10.98 4.43 -12.74
N SER A 164 -10.44 3.32 -12.28
CA SER A 164 -11.22 2.28 -11.58
C SER A 164 -11.82 2.79 -10.26
N SER A 165 -11.10 3.65 -9.54
CA SER A 165 -11.54 4.23 -8.28
C SER A 165 -12.66 5.24 -8.48
N LEU A 166 -12.53 6.10 -9.49
CA LEU A 166 -13.55 7.07 -9.88
C LEU A 166 -14.79 6.38 -10.46
N ARG A 167 -14.58 5.41 -11.34
CA ARG A 167 -15.66 4.62 -11.96
C ARG A 167 -16.54 3.90 -10.94
N LEU A 168 -15.94 3.36 -9.89
CA LEU A 168 -16.64 2.66 -8.83
C LEU A 168 -17.18 3.60 -7.72
N GLY A 169 -17.03 4.91 -7.87
CA GLY A 169 -17.45 5.89 -6.86
C GLY A 169 -16.76 5.71 -5.51
N ARG A 170 -15.50 5.20 -5.52
CA ARG A 170 -14.78 4.85 -4.29
C ARG A 170 -14.08 6.04 -3.66
N HIS A 171 -13.55 6.91 -4.50
CA HIS A 171 -12.75 8.07 -4.13
C HIS A 171 -13.03 9.25 -5.07
N THR A 172 -12.78 10.45 -4.56
CA THR A 172 -12.70 11.70 -5.34
C THR A 172 -11.27 11.87 -5.89
N PRO A 173 -11.05 12.73 -6.91
CA PRO A 173 -9.70 13.02 -7.39
C PRO A 173 -8.75 13.50 -6.30
N SER A 174 -9.19 14.37 -5.40
CA SER A 174 -8.38 14.87 -4.28
C SER A 174 -7.96 13.76 -3.30
N GLU A 175 -8.85 12.80 -3.01
CA GLU A 175 -8.53 11.64 -2.18
C GLU A 175 -7.49 10.70 -2.83
N LEU A 176 -7.48 10.63 -4.16
CA LEU A 176 -6.49 9.86 -4.93
C LEU A 176 -5.14 10.58 -4.94
N VAL A 177 -5.13 11.88 -5.17
CA VAL A 177 -3.90 12.69 -5.10
C VAL A 177 -3.29 12.63 -3.71
N LEU A 178 -4.10 12.80 -2.65
CA LEU A 178 -3.62 12.68 -1.27
C LEU A 178 -2.97 11.31 -1.03
N GLY A 179 -3.61 10.22 -1.50
CA GLY A 179 -3.05 8.87 -1.41
C GLY A 179 -1.73 8.70 -2.16
N THR A 180 -1.58 9.37 -3.31
CA THR A 180 -0.36 9.32 -4.14
C THR A 180 0.81 10.06 -3.48
N VAL A 181 0.55 11.23 -2.91
CA VAL A 181 1.59 12.08 -2.30
C VAL A 181 2.05 11.54 -0.94
N THR A 182 1.16 10.92 -0.18
CA THR A 182 1.45 10.43 1.17
C THR A 182 2.73 9.59 1.27
N PRO A 183 2.95 8.51 0.50
CA PRO A 183 4.17 7.71 0.63
C PRO A 183 5.42 8.45 0.12
N VAL A 184 5.30 9.34 -0.86
CA VAL A 184 6.42 10.16 -1.34
C VAL A 184 6.91 11.07 -0.22
N ALA A 185 5.99 11.75 0.48
CA ALA A 185 6.34 12.55 1.66
C ALA A 185 6.98 11.67 2.76
N GLY A 186 6.45 10.46 2.99
CA GLY A 186 7.01 9.50 3.92
C GLY A 186 8.45 9.12 3.58
N ILE A 187 8.73 8.81 2.31
CA ILE A 187 10.08 8.48 1.83
C ILE A 187 11.05 9.64 2.10
N LEU A 188 10.67 10.86 1.73
CA LEU A 188 11.51 12.04 1.96
C LEU A 188 11.80 12.25 3.44
N CYS A 189 10.81 12.11 4.32
CA CYS A 189 11.01 12.18 5.76
C CYS A 189 11.96 11.07 6.26
N MET A 190 11.79 9.83 5.78
CA MET A 190 12.61 8.71 6.22
C MET A 190 14.04 8.80 5.70
N MET A 191 14.28 9.34 4.50
CA MET A 191 15.63 9.60 4.00
C MET A 191 16.41 10.64 4.84
N MET A 192 15.71 11.59 5.46
CA MET A 192 16.33 12.52 6.40
C MET A 192 16.74 11.84 7.71
N LEU A 193 16.00 10.79 8.13
CA LEU A 193 16.27 10.06 9.36
C LEU A 193 17.28 8.91 9.18
N PHE A 194 17.33 8.32 8.00
CA PHE A 194 18.20 7.21 7.65
C PHE A 194 19.00 7.56 6.39
N PRO A 195 20.11 8.30 6.51
CA PRO A 195 20.93 8.66 5.36
C PRO A 195 21.47 7.40 4.66
N VAL A 196 21.46 7.43 3.31
CA VAL A 196 21.88 6.34 2.41
C VAL A 196 23.21 6.70 1.75
#